data_b68626331d559fbf92c2f87c7b42d8a9
#
_entry.id   b68626331d559fbf92c2f87c7b42d8a9
#
_cell.length_a   1.000
_cell.length_b   1.000
_cell.length_c   1.000
_cell.angle_alpha   90.00
_cell.angle_beta   90.00
_cell.angle_gamma   90.00
#
_symmetry.space_group_name_H-M   'P 1'
#
loop_
_entity.id
_entity.type
_entity.pdbx_description
1 polymer ?
#
loop_
_entity_poly.entity_id
_entity_poly.type
_entity_poly.pdbx_seq_one_letter_code
_entity_poly.pdbx_strand_id
1 'polypeptide(L)' 'MKKSKIIEALIRQAEADKSKALMALDLLENQAVGIGDHTANDFFKDANEALDLLTDADDKLETLNKYWGDQPLPF' A
#
# COMPACT_ATOMS: atom_id res chain seq x y z
N MET A 1 -6.46 -19.55 -12.67
CA MET A 1 -6.02 -19.05 -13.98
C MET A 1 -4.51 -18.81 -13.96
N LYS A 2 -3.86 -19.00 -15.09
CA LYS A 2 -2.43 -18.75 -15.18
C LYS A 2 -2.16 -17.25 -15.19
N LYS A 3 -1.04 -16.87 -14.54
CA LYS A 3 -0.60 -15.49 -14.57
C LYS A 3 0.01 -15.16 -15.92
N SER A 4 -0.46 -14.09 -16.53
CA SER A 4 0.15 -13.51 -17.72
C SER A 4 1.16 -12.45 -17.31
N LYS A 5 1.90 -11.91 -18.24
CA LYS A 5 2.85 -10.84 -17.94
C LYS A 5 2.15 -9.59 -17.41
N ILE A 6 0.96 -9.30 -17.90
CA ILE A 6 0.22 -8.14 -17.42
C ILE A 6 -0.24 -8.35 -15.96
N ILE A 7 -0.68 -9.56 -15.64
CA ILE A 7 -1.08 -9.87 -14.26
C ILE A 7 0.14 -9.81 -13.33
N GLU A 8 1.28 -10.33 -13.74
CA GLU A 8 2.49 -10.21 -12.95
C GLU A 8 2.89 -8.76 -12.72
N ALA A 9 2.79 -7.91 -13.76
CA ALA A 9 3.11 -6.50 -13.63
C ALA A 9 2.16 -5.80 -12.65
N LEU A 10 0.88 -6.13 -12.69
CA LEU A 10 -0.10 -5.57 -11.74
C LEU A 10 0.20 -5.98 -10.31
N ILE A 11 0.60 -7.23 -10.10
CA ILE A 11 0.99 -7.70 -8.76
C ILE A 11 2.21 -6.94 -8.26
N ARG A 12 3.23 -6.79 -9.08
CA ARG A 12 4.45 -6.09 -8.69
C ARG A 12 4.19 -4.62 -8.40
N GLN A 13 3.32 -3.99 -9.19
CA GLN A 13 2.93 -2.60 -8.93
C GLN A 13 2.23 -2.47 -7.58
N ALA A 14 1.30 -3.35 -7.30
CA ALA A 14 0.58 -3.32 -6.02
C ALA A 14 1.53 -3.60 -4.85
N GLU A 15 2.48 -4.52 -5.00
CA GLU A 15 3.48 -4.78 -3.97
C GLU A 15 4.37 -3.57 -3.72
N ALA A 16 4.77 -2.87 -4.79
CA ALA A 16 5.57 -1.66 -4.69
C ALA A 16 4.78 -0.55 -3.99
N ASP A 17 3.51 -0.38 -4.34
CA ASP A 17 2.64 0.60 -3.72
C ASP A 17 2.45 0.32 -2.22
N LYS A 18 2.29 -0.95 -1.86
CA LYS A 18 2.19 -1.37 -0.48
C LYS A 18 3.45 -1.00 0.31
N SER A 19 4.62 -1.32 -0.24
CA SER A 19 5.89 -1.01 0.40
C SER A 19 6.08 0.50 0.56
N LYS A 20 5.72 1.25 -0.47
CA LYS A 20 5.80 2.72 -0.45
C LYS A 20 4.89 3.29 0.64
N ALA A 21 3.67 2.79 0.73
CA ALA A 21 2.70 3.26 1.72
C ALA A 21 3.18 2.97 3.16
N LEU A 22 3.70 1.75 3.39
CA LEU A 22 4.21 1.38 4.71
C LEU A 22 5.41 2.23 5.09
N MET A 23 6.30 2.50 4.14
CA MET A 23 7.45 3.39 4.39
C MET A 23 6.98 4.79 4.73
N ALA A 24 6.00 5.32 3.99
CA ALA A 24 5.47 6.66 4.24
C ALA A 24 4.84 6.76 5.62
N LEU A 25 4.06 5.76 6.01
CA LEU A 25 3.43 5.75 7.33
C LEU A 25 4.48 5.67 8.44
N ASP A 26 5.52 4.86 8.25
CA ASP A 26 6.61 4.73 9.21
C ASP A 26 7.35 6.06 9.38
N LEU A 27 7.64 6.74 8.29
CA LEU A 27 8.30 8.04 8.34
C LEU A 27 7.45 9.09 9.05
N LEU A 28 6.16 9.14 8.76
CA LEU A 28 5.26 10.08 9.41
C LEU A 28 5.13 9.80 10.90
N GLU A 29 5.04 8.53 11.27
CA GLU A 29 4.95 8.12 12.67
C GLU A 29 6.19 8.53 13.46
N ASN A 30 7.36 8.42 12.87
CA ASN A 30 8.62 8.69 13.55
C ASN A 30 9.09 10.14 13.46
N GLN A 31 8.57 10.93 12.52
CA GLN A 31 9.04 12.29 12.27
C GLN A 31 8.02 13.37 12.55
N ALA A 32 6.85 13.01 13.02
CA ALA A 32 5.79 13.98 13.26
C ALA A 32 6.09 14.94 14.40
N VAL A 33 6.94 14.55 15.34
CA VAL A 33 7.26 15.35 16.52
C VAL A 33 8.41 16.31 16.22
N GLY A 34 8.22 17.59 16.49
CA GLY A 34 9.29 18.56 16.44
C GLY A 34 9.57 19.18 15.08
N ILE A 35 8.70 18.96 14.10
CA ILE A 35 8.86 19.60 12.80
C ILE A 35 8.04 20.88 12.78
N GLY A 36 8.73 22.01 12.82
CA GLY A 36 8.10 23.29 13.05
C GLY A 36 7.24 23.85 11.92
N ASP A 37 7.52 23.47 10.68
CA ASP A 37 6.85 24.06 9.53
C ASP A 37 5.57 23.35 9.11
N HIS A 38 5.26 22.20 9.73
CA HIS A 38 4.08 21.42 9.38
C HIS A 38 3.07 21.44 10.52
N THR A 39 1.81 21.57 10.16
CA THR A 39 0.73 21.49 11.12
C THR A 39 0.33 20.04 11.35
N ALA A 40 -0.41 19.79 12.44
CA ALA A 40 -0.98 18.46 12.69
C ALA A 40 -1.89 18.02 11.54
N ASN A 41 -2.61 18.99 10.93
CA ASN A 41 -3.49 18.69 9.80
C ASN A 41 -2.73 18.22 8.57
N ASP A 42 -1.54 18.79 8.32
CA ASP A 42 -0.71 18.38 7.19
C ASP A 42 -0.21 16.95 7.36
N PHE A 43 0.23 16.59 8.56
CA PHE A 43 0.64 15.22 8.86
C PHE A 43 -0.52 14.26 8.75
N PHE A 44 -1.67 14.65 9.24
CA PHE A 44 -2.87 13.81 9.19
C PHE A 44 -3.32 13.57 7.76
N LYS A 45 -3.27 14.61 6.93
CA LYS A 45 -3.59 14.48 5.51
C LYS A 45 -2.66 13.49 4.82
N ASP A 46 -1.36 13.64 5.05
CA ASP A 46 -0.35 12.76 4.46
C ASP A 46 -0.53 11.31 4.94
N ALA A 47 -0.82 11.13 6.21
CA ALA A 47 -1.07 9.81 6.75
C ALA A 47 -2.30 9.15 6.12
N ASN A 48 -3.38 9.92 5.91
CA ASN A 48 -4.56 9.40 5.23
C ASN A 48 -4.28 9.02 3.78
N GLU A 49 -3.50 9.81 3.08
CA GLU A 49 -3.12 9.49 1.69
C GLU A 49 -2.31 8.18 1.65
N ALA A 50 -1.39 8.01 2.59
CA ALA A 50 -0.61 6.78 2.67
C ALA A 50 -1.48 5.58 3.03
N LEU A 51 -2.43 5.76 3.94
CA LEU A 51 -3.37 4.69 4.29
C LEU A 51 -4.24 4.29 3.11
N ASP A 52 -4.71 5.27 2.34
CA ASP A 52 -5.51 5.00 1.14
C ASP A 52 -4.71 4.19 0.13
N LEU A 53 -3.45 4.54 -0.07
CA LEU A 53 -2.57 3.79 -0.96
C LEU A 53 -2.37 2.36 -0.46
N LEU A 54 -2.20 2.19 0.86
CA LEU A 54 -2.01 0.88 1.46
C LEU A 54 -3.25 -0.01 1.29
N THR A 55 -4.42 0.53 1.61
CA THR A 55 -5.67 -0.24 1.50
C THR A 55 -5.96 -0.59 0.04
N ASP A 56 -5.71 0.33 -0.87
CA ASP A 56 -5.88 0.06 -2.30
C ASP A 56 -4.94 -1.04 -2.78
N ALA A 57 -3.68 -0.99 -2.37
CA ALA A 57 -2.70 -2.00 -2.73
C ALA A 57 -3.06 -3.38 -2.16
N ASP A 58 -3.47 -3.43 -0.90
CA ASP A 58 -3.89 -4.69 -0.28
C ASP A 58 -5.11 -5.28 -0.97
N ASP A 59 -6.10 -4.45 -1.32
CA ASP A 59 -7.28 -4.90 -2.04
C ASP A 59 -6.91 -5.48 -3.40
N LYS A 60 -6.03 -4.80 -4.12
CA LYS A 60 -5.55 -5.28 -5.43
C LYS A 60 -4.83 -6.61 -5.30
N LEU A 61 -3.94 -6.74 -4.31
CA LEU A 61 -3.21 -7.98 -4.09
C LEU A 61 -4.13 -9.13 -3.73
N GLU A 62 -5.11 -8.88 -2.88
CA GLU A 62 -6.09 -9.87 -2.50
C GLU A 62 -6.88 -10.35 -3.72
N THR A 63 -7.36 -9.40 -4.53
CA THR A 63 -8.13 -9.71 -5.74
C THR A 63 -7.27 -10.49 -6.74
N LEU A 64 -6.05 -10.04 -6.98
CA LEU A 64 -5.15 -10.70 -7.91
C LEU A 64 -4.81 -12.10 -7.46
N ASN A 65 -4.57 -12.29 -6.16
CA ASN A 65 -4.30 -13.61 -5.62
C ASN A 65 -5.51 -14.53 -5.70
N LYS A 66 -6.70 -13.98 -5.48
CA LYS A 66 -7.94 -14.75 -5.53
C LYS A 66 -8.17 -15.37 -6.91
N TYR A 67 -7.92 -14.62 -7.97
CA TYR A 67 -8.24 -15.05 -9.33
C TYR A 67 -7.06 -15.65 -10.08
N TRP A 68 -5.84 -15.27 -9.75
CA TRP A 68 -4.64 -15.73 -10.47
C TRP A 68 -3.56 -16.30 -9.57
N GLY A 69 -3.84 -16.43 -8.27
CA GLY A 69 -2.87 -17.00 -7.34
C GLY A 69 -2.74 -18.51 -7.52
N ASP A 70 -1.58 -19.03 -7.16
CA ASP A 70 -1.29 -20.46 -7.24
C ASP A 70 -1.91 -21.24 -6.10
N GLN A 71 -2.23 -20.58 -5.01
CA GLN A 71 -2.79 -21.21 -3.82
C GLN A 71 -4.09 -20.50 -3.43
N PRO A 72 -5.06 -21.24 -2.89
CA PRO A 72 -6.27 -20.62 -2.42
C PRO A 72 -5.98 -19.72 -1.21
N LEU A 73 -6.82 -18.69 -1.06
CA LEU A 73 -6.75 -17.84 0.12
C LEU A 73 -7.15 -18.64 1.36
N PRO A 74 -6.62 -18.26 2.54
CA PRO A 74 -6.83 -19.03 3.78
C PRO A 74 -8.23 -18.88 4.37
N PHE A 75 -9.13 -18.24 3.68
CA PHE A 75 -10.49 -18.04 4.17
C PHE A 75 -11.54 -18.30 3.10
#